data_27d27b44f76bc023821842be53e4d48c
#
_entry.id   27d27b44f76bc023821842be53e4d48c
#
_cell.length_a   1.000
_cell.length_b   1.000
_cell.length_c   1.000
_cell.angle_alpha   90.00
_cell.angle_beta   90.00
_cell.angle_gamma   90.00
#
_symmetry.space_group_name_H-M   'P 1'
#
loop_
_entity.id
_entity.type
_entity.pdbx_description
1 polymer ?
#
loop_
_entity_poly.entity_id
_entity_poly.type
_entity_poly.pdbx_seq_one_letter_code
_entity_poly.pdbx_strand_id
1 'polypeptide(L)'
;MDMAAHRKKTADFNNGWKRALLFASIGLAAVSLLKAVEKAREGDSGWLERGLTSANAGLIGFWVSQVDLQADKPSLLFCRIAAFAVSLYQLVAWWTSRQSEIHVDFPVAVILFMVVVASVASMKSALKEADNAFRASEALAEKVDRRR
;
A
#
# COMPACT_ATOMS: atom_id res chain seq x y z
N MET A 1 -12.58 15.82 -26.28
CA MET A 1 -12.01 14.69 -25.48
C MET A 1 -13.05 14.27 -24.46
N ASP A 2 -13.49 13.02 -24.46
CA ASP A 2 -14.55 12.55 -23.56
C ASP A 2 -13.97 12.39 -22.15
N MET A 3 -14.25 13.37 -21.28
CA MET A 3 -13.76 13.43 -19.90
C MET A 3 -14.31 12.29 -19.04
N ALA A 4 -15.52 11.81 -19.34
CA ALA A 4 -16.11 10.66 -18.63
C ALA A 4 -15.31 9.38 -18.94
N ALA A 5 -14.90 9.19 -20.19
CA ALA A 5 -14.04 8.07 -20.59
C ALA A 5 -12.66 8.15 -19.92
N HIS A 6 -12.09 9.34 -19.76
CA HIS A 6 -10.81 9.53 -19.06
C HIS A 6 -10.91 9.16 -17.57
N ARG A 7 -11.95 9.63 -16.88
CA ARG A 7 -12.22 9.31 -15.47
C ARG A 7 -12.39 7.79 -15.27
N LYS A 8 -13.13 7.13 -16.16
CA LYS A 8 -13.31 5.67 -16.11
C LYS A 8 -11.98 4.94 -16.26
N LYS A 9 -11.14 5.31 -17.25
CA LYS A 9 -9.81 4.71 -17.44
C LYS A 9 -8.92 4.87 -16.21
N THR A 10 -8.90 6.04 -15.57
CA THR A 10 -8.14 6.29 -14.35
C THR A 10 -8.62 5.40 -13.19
N ALA A 11 -9.94 5.26 -13.03
CA ALA A 11 -10.52 4.38 -12.01
C ALA A 11 -10.18 2.91 -12.25
N ASP A 12 -10.28 2.43 -13.49
CA ASP A 12 -9.95 1.05 -13.86
C ASP A 12 -8.46 0.76 -13.65
N PHE A 13 -7.58 1.69 -14.00
CA PHE A 13 -6.14 1.59 -13.75
C PHE A 13 -5.83 1.51 -12.24
N ASN A 14 -6.42 2.39 -11.44
CA ASN A 14 -6.24 2.40 -9.99
C ASN A 14 -6.74 1.10 -9.33
N ASN A 15 -7.85 0.55 -9.81
CA ASN A 15 -8.36 -0.74 -9.35
C ASN A 15 -7.43 -1.90 -9.72
N GLY A 16 -6.81 -1.87 -10.90
CA GLY A 16 -5.78 -2.83 -11.32
C GLY A 16 -4.57 -2.80 -10.39
N TRP A 17 -4.03 -1.62 -10.10
CA TRP A 17 -2.93 -1.44 -9.15
C TRP A 17 -3.28 -1.89 -7.73
N LYS A 18 -4.47 -1.54 -7.24
CA LYS A 18 -4.93 -1.99 -5.92
C LYS A 18 -4.92 -3.52 -5.82
N ARG A 19 -5.41 -4.22 -6.85
CA ARG A 19 -5.38 -5.69 -6.90
C ARG A 19 -3.95 -6.23 -6.91
N ALA A 20 -3.05 -5.65 -7.71
CA ALA A 20 -1.66 -6.07 -7.79
C ALA A 20 -0.95 -5.93 -6.42
N LEU A 21 -1.13 -4.81 -5.74
CA LEU A 21 -0.59 -4.57 -4.40
C LEU A 21 -1.16 -5.55 -3.35
N LEU A 22 -2.44 -5.86 -3.45
CA LEU A 22 -3.08 -6.85 -2.57
C LEU A 22 -2.48 -8.24 -2.78
N PHE A 23 -2.33 -8.69 -4.03
CA PHE A 23 -1.70 -9.98 -4.33
C PHE A 23 -0.26 -10.04 -3.88
N ALA A 24 0.53 -8.96 -4.08
CA ALA A 24 1.90 -8.89 -3.60
C ALA A 24 1.97 -9.01 -2.07
N SER A 25 1.06 -8.34 -1.35
CA SER A 25 0.99 -8.40 0.11
C SER A 25 0.63 -9.80 0.61
N ILE A 26 -0.37 -10.44 0.01
CA ILE A 26 -0.78 -11.81 0.35
C ILE A 26 0.35 -12.79 0.05
N GLY A 27 0.99 -12.69 -1.12
CA GLY A 27 2.10 -13.54 -1.51
C GLY A 27 3.28 -13.42 -0.54
N LEU A 28 3.67 -12.21 -0.17
CA LEU A 28 4.74 -11.98 0.80
C LEU A 28 4.37 -12.52 2.18
N ALA A 29 3.13 -12.30 2.64
CA ALA A 29 2.66 -12.82 3.92
C ALA A 29 2.72 -14.36 3.96
N ALA A 30 2.23 -15.02 2.92
CA ALA A 30 2.23 -16.48 2.82
C ALA A 30 3.64 -17.06 2.80
N VAL A 31 4.52 -16.54 1.95
CA VAL A 31 5.92 -17.00 1.85
C VAL A 31 6.67 -16.78 3.16
N SER A 32 6.49 -15.61 3.79
CA SER A 32 7.15 -15.31 5.06
C SER A 32 6.63 -16.19 6.19
N LEU A 33 5.34 -16.52 6.21
CA LEU A 33 4.75 -17.43 7.19
C LEU A 33 5.30 -18.85 7.03
N LEU A 34 5.38 -19.36 5.80
CA LEU A 34 5.94 -20.68 5.54
C LEU A 34 7.39 -20.76 6.03
N LYS A 35 8.21 -19.76 5.71
CA LYS A 35 9.59 -19.68 6.20
C LYS A 35 9.67 -19.53 7.71
N ALA A 36 8.74 -18.83 8.36
CA ALA A 36 8.69 -18.73 9.81
C ALA A 36 8.43 -20.10 10.46
N VAL A 37 7.48 -20.87 9.91
CA VAL A 37 7.16 -22.22 10.39
C VAL A 37 8.34 -23.17 10.19
N GLU A 38 9.02 -23.11 9.05
CA GLU A 38 10.21 -23.92 8.76
C GLU A 38 11.32 -23.64 9.79
N LYS A 39 11.68 -22.37 9.99
CA LYS A 39 12.69 -21.97 10.98
C LYS A 39 12.29 -22.32 12.41
N ALA A 40 11.03 -22.19 12.77
CA ALA A 40 10.55 -22.60 14.09
C ALA A 40 10.71 -24.11 14.33
N ARG A 41 10.51 -24.94 13.29
CA ARG A 41 10.73 -26.39 13.37
C ARG A 41 12.21 -26.75 13.52
N GLU A 42 13.10 -25.95 12.94
CA GLU A 42 14.56 -26.12 13.05
C GLU A 42 15.12 -25.58 14.38
N GLY A 43 14.31 -24.90 15.21
CA GLY A 43 14.74 -24.27 16.45
C GLY A 43 15.53 -22.97 16.24
N ASP A 44 15.49 -22.42 15.02
CA ASP A 44 16.18 -21.16 14.67
C ASP A 44 15.38 -19.96 15.15
N SER A 45 16.03 -19.06 15.89
CA SER A 45 15.41 -17.82 16.40
C SER A 45 14.89 -16.87 15.32
N GLY A 46 15.30 -17.01 14.07
CA GLY A 46 14.85 -16.22 12.92
C GLY A 46 13.36 -16.38 12.55
N TRP A 47 12.64 -17.32 13.18
CA TRP A 47 11.19 -17.48 12.98
C TRP A 47 10.38 -16.24 13.39
N LEU A 48 10.83 -15.53 14.42
CA LEU A 48 10.17 -14.32 14.95
C LEU A 48 10.22 -13.20 13.92
N GLU A 49 11.36 -12.98 13.29
CA GLU A 49 11.53 -11.96 12.25
C GLU A 49 10.68 -12.27 11.02
N ARG A 50 10.64 -13.54 10.60
CA ARG A 50 9.79 -13.96 9.48
C ARG A 50 8.30 -13.87 9.82
N GLY A 51 7.93 -14.18 11.06
CA GLY A 51 6.57 -13.99 11.57
C GLY A 51 6.16 -12.52 11.55
N LEU A 52 7.02 -11.61 12.00
CA LEU A 52 6.79 -10.16 11.93
C LEU A 52 6.66 -9.66 10.48
N THR A 53 7.48 -10.16 9.56
CA THR A 53 7.37 -9.82 8.13
C THR A 53 6.03 -10.27 7.56
N SER A 54 5.57 -11.48 7.91
CA SER A 54 4.27 -11.99 7.51
C SER A 54 3.11 -11.13 8.08
N ALA A 55 3.16 -10.82 9.38
CA ALA A 55 2.15 -9.99 10.04
C ALA A 55 2.08 -8.59 9.42
N ASN A 56 3.24 -7.97 9.16
CA ASN A 56 3.31 -6.65 8.53
C ASN A 56 2.74 -6.67 7.10
N ALA A 57 3.11 -7.65 6.29
CA ALA A 57 2.56 -7.82 4.96
C ALA A 57 1.04 -8.06 5.00
N GLY A 58 0.54 -8.81 5.98
CA GLY A 58 -0.89 -9.00 6.23
C GLY A 58 -1.61 -7.68 6.57
N LEU A 59 -1.05 -6.87 7.46
CA LEU A 59 -1.58 -5.53 7.79
C LEU A 59 -1.62 -4.61 6.57
N ILE A 60 -0.57 -4.60 5.77
CA ILE A 60 -0.49 -3.83 4.53
C ILE A 60 -1.57 -4.30 3.55
N GLY A 61 -1.71 -5.61 3.34
CA GLY A 61 -2.73 -6.20 2.48
C GLY A 61 -4.15 -5.85 2.93
N PHE A 62 -4.42 -5.95 4.23
CA PHE A 62 -5.70 -5.54 4.80
C PHE A 62 -5.97 -4.06 4.55
N TRP A 63 -5.00 -3.18 4.81
CA TRP A 63 -5.13 -1.77 4.51
C TRP A 63 -5.44 -1.53 3.03
N VAL A 64 -4.67 -2.13 2.11
CA VAL A 64 -4.89 -1.99 0.66
C VAL A 64 -6.28 -2.47 0.26
N SER A 65 -6.78 -3.57 0.83
CA SER A 65 -8.10 -4.11 0.51
C SER A 65 -9.23 -3.15 0.86
N GLN A 66 -9.08 -2.42 1.98
CA GLN A 66 -10.09 -1.52 2.53
C GLN A 66 -9.92 -0.06 2.08
N VAL A 67 -8.79 0.29 1.43
CA VAL A 67 -8.55 1.66 1.02
C VAL A 67 -9.61 2.14 0.04
N ASP A 68 -10.30 3.20 0.43
CA ASP A 68 -11.18 3.97 -0.44
C ASP A 68 -10.39 5.17 -0.97
N LEU A 69 -10.28 5.28 -2.29
CA LEU A 69 -9.52 6.36 -2.92
C LEU A 69 -10.27 7.69 -2.88
N GLN A 70 -11.61 7.65 -2.67
CA GLN A 70 -12.47 8.83 -2.62
C GLN A 70 -12.71 9.33 -1.20
N ALA A 71 -12.65 8.45 -0.19
CA ALA A 71 -12.91 8.78 1.19
C ALA A 71 -11.83 8.22 2.13
N ASP A 72 -11.34 9.06 3.04
CA ASP A 72 -10.45 8.62 4.11
C ASP A 72 -11.27 8.03 5.25
N LYS A 73 -11.19 6.70 5.43
CA LYS A 73 -11.82 6.02 6.55
C LYS A 73 -10.90 6.10 7.79
N PRO A 74 -11.31 6.75 8.87
CA PRO A 74 -10.46 6.88 10.08
C PRO A 74 -10.11 5.52 10.70
N SER A 75 -10.95 4.50 10.51
CA SER A 75 -10.67 3.12 10.96
C SER A 75 -9.40 2.52 10.35
N LEU A 76 -8.99 2.99 9.17
CA LEU A 76 -7.76 2.54 8.51
C LEU A 76 -6.50 3.24 9.02
N LEU A 77 -6.64 4.32 9.76
CA LEU A 77 -5.50 5.04 10.35
C LEU A 77 -4.72 4.13 11.28
N PHE A 78 -5.42 3.32 12.09
CA PHE A 78 -4.78 2.37 12.98
C PHE A 78 -3.93 1.33 12.23
N CYS A 79 -4.47 0.74 11.16
CA CYS A 79 -3.71 -0.21 10.34
C CYS A 79 -2.47 0.43 9.70
N ARG A 80 -2.58 1.69 9.25
CA ARG A 80 -1.46 2.45 8.69
C ARG A 80 -0.38 2.71 9.72
N ILE A 81 -0.76 3.15 10.93
CA ILE A 81 0.17 3.41 12.05
C ILE A 81 0.83 2.11 12.48
N ALA A 82 0.06 1.03 12.62
CA ALA A 82 0.61 -0.28 13.01
C ALA A 82 1.60 -0.81 11.96
N ALA A 83 1.26 -0.78 10.68
CA ALA A 83 2.17 -1.18 9.61
C ALA A 83 3.43 -0.31 9.55
N PHE A 84 3.30 1.00 9.77
CA PHE A 84 4.44 1.91 9.85
C PHE A 84 5.34 1.59 11.04
N ALA A 85 4.77 1.40 12.23
CA ALA A 85 5.53 1.09 13.46
C ALA A 85 6.29 -0.23 13.32
N VAL A 86 5.64 -1.28 12.79
CA VAL A 86 6.30 -2.56 12.54
C VAL A 86 7.39 -2.44 11.47
N SER A 87 7.16 -1.69 10.41
CA SER A 87 8.17 -1.43 9.38
C SER A 87 9.38 -0.68 9.93
N LEU A 88 9.14 0.33 10.77
CA LEU A 88 10.20 1.09 11.42
C LEU A 88 11.01 0.20 12.37
N TYR A 89 10.34 -0.61 13.19
CA TYR A 89 10.99 -1.57 14.07
C TYR A 89 11.88 -2.54 13.27
N GLN A 90 11.39 -3.13 12.20
CA GLN A 90 12.15 -4.03 11.35
C GLN A 90 13.37 -3.34 10.72
N LEU A 91 13.22 -2.08 10.29
CA LEU A 91 14.34 -1.32 9.73
C LEU A 91 15.42 -1.05 10.78
N VAL A 92 15.03 -0.65 11.99
CA VAL A 92 15.96 -0.41 13.11
C VAL A 92 16.65 -1.71 13.52
N ALA A 93 15.90 -2.81 13.65
CA ALA A 93 16.45 -4.12 13.98
C ALA A 93 17.46 -4.60 12.93
N TRP A 94 17.15 -4.44 11.65
CA TRP A 94 18.08 -4.75 10.56
C TRP A 94 19.34 -3.88 10.62
N TRP A 95 19.18 -2.57 10.85
CA TRP A 95 20.30 -1.64 10.93
C TRP A 95 21.25 -1.98 12.10
N THR A 96 20.69 -2.23 13.29
CA THR A 96 21.49 -2.58 14.49
C THR A 96 22.17 -3.95 14.34
N SER A 97 21.49 -4.93 13.74
CA SER A 97 22.05 -6.26 13.48
C SER A 97 23.23 -6.22 12.50
N ARG A 98 23.17 -5.31 11.52
CA ARG A 98 24.27 -5.12 10.57
C ARG A 98 25.57 -4.61 11.24
N GLN A 99 25.43 -3.87 12.35
CA GLN A 99 26.59 -3.41 13.13
C GLN A 99 27.19 -4.50 14.02
N SER A 100 26.40 -5.55 14.36
CA SER A 100 26.81 -6.63 15.26
C SER A 100 27.22 -7.94 14.56
N GLU A 101 27.51 -7.91 13.26
CA GLU A 101 27.85 -9.09 12.42
C GLU A 101 26.77 -10.19 12.36
N ILE A 102 25.59 -9.94 12.92
CA ILE A 102 24.46 -10.85 12.84
C ILE A 102 23.79 -10.67 11.46
N HIS A 103 23.80 -11.74 10.65
CA HIS A 103 23.14 -11.72 9.36
C HIS A 103 21.60 -11.75 9.52
N VAL A 104 21.00 -10.57 9.53
CA VAL A 104 19.54 -10.41 9.43
C VAL A 104 19.20 -10.01 7.99
N ASP A 105 18.27 -10.73 7.39
CA ASP A 105 17.81 -10.43 6.04
C ASP A 105 17.15 -9.05 5.97
N PHE A 106 17.33 -8.38 4.82
CA PHE A 106 16.67 -7.07 4.60
C PHE A 106 15.14 -7.23 4.71
N PRO A 107 14.45 -6.34 5.47
CA PRO A 107 13.02 -6.43 5.68
C PRO A 107 12.22 -6.03 4.43
N VAL A 108 11.95 -7.00 3.56
CA VAL A 108 11.22 -6.81 2.29
C VAL A 108 9.84 -6.17 2.51
N ALA A 109 9.21 -6.41 3.65
CA ALA A 109 7.94 -5.79 4.02
C ALA A 109 8.03 -4.25 4.12
N VAL A 110 9.21 -3.70 4.45
CA VAL A 110 9.43 -2.24 4.46
C VAL A 110 9.37 -1.68 3.04
N ILE A 111 9.99 -2.35 2.07
CA ILE A 111 9.89 -1.95 0.66
C ILE A 111 8.44 -1.98 0.21
N LEU A 112 7.73 -3.07 0.51
CA LEU A 112 6.32 -3.21 0.15
C LEU A 112 5.50 -2.06 0.77
N PHE A 113 5.72 -1.74 2.05
CA PHE A 113 5.03 -0.62 2.72
C PHE A 113 5.28 0.71 2.00
N MET A 114 6.53 1.03 1.68
CA MET A 114 6.89 2.26 0.96
C MET A 114 6.24 2.34 -0.42
N VAL A 115 6.25 1.23 -1.17
CA VAL A 115 5.60 1.15 -2.48
C VAL A 115 4.09 1.37 -2.35
N VAL A 116 3.44 0.77 -1.35
CA VAL A 116 2.00 0.92 -1.12
C VAL A 116 1.66 2.36 -0.75
N VAL A 117 2.42 2.99 0.16
CA VAL A 117 2.20 4.40 0.54
C VAL A 117 2.31 5.32 -0.67
N ALA A 118 3.40 5.18 -1.46
CA ALA A 118 3.61 5.99 -2.66
C ALA A 118 2.50 5.76 -3.71
N SER A 119 2.12 4.50 -3.95
CA SER A 119 1.08 4.15 -4.91
C SER A 119 -0.28 4.71 -4.51
N VAL A 120 -0.69 4.57 -3.24
CA VAL A 120 -1.97 5.11 -2.75
C VAL A 120 -1.98 6.64 -2.83
N ALA A 121 -0.88 7.32 -2.50
CA ALA A 121 -0.77 8.76 -2.63
C ALA A 121 -0.91 9.21 -4.09
N SER A 122 -0.22 8.55 -5.03
CA SER A 122 -0.31 8.83 -6.46
C SER A 122 -1.71 8.59 -7.03
N MET A 123 -2.37 7.50 -6.62
CA MET A 123 -3.75 7.22 -7.05
C MET A 123 -4.74 8.28 -6.57
N LYS A 124 -4.60 8.75 -5.31
CA LYS A 124 -5.43 9.83 -4.77
C LYS A 124 -5.21 11.16 -5.50
N SER A 125 -3.95 11.49 -5.79
CA SER A 125 -3.60 12.69 -6.57
C SER A 125 -4.22 12.65 -7.97
N ALA A 126 -4.05 11.54 -8.68
CA ALA A 126 -4.60 11.36 -10.02
C ALA A 126 -6.13 11.46 -10.06
N LEU A 127 -6.83 10.90 -9.07
CA LEU A 127 -8.28 11.03 -8.94
C LEU A 127 -8.71 12.47 -8.69
N LYS A 128 -8.02 13.17 -7.79
CA LYS A 128 -8.30 14.58 -7.48
C LYS A 128 -8.11 15.47 -8.71
N GLU A 129 -7.06 15.25 -9.48
CA GLU A 129 -6.80 15.98 -10.72
C GLU A 129 -7.90 15.71 -11.77
N ALA A 130 -8.30 14.44 -11.92
CA ALA A 130 -9.39 14.08 -12.83
C ALA A 130 -10.74 14.72 -12.42
N ASP A 131 -11.06 14.74 -11.13
CA ASP A 131 -12.28 15.39 -10.62
C ASP A 131 -12.24 16.92 -10.79
N ASN A 132 -11.08 17.55 -10.57
CA ASN A 132 -10.90 18.99 -10.79
C ASN A 132 -11.06 19.36 -12.28
N ALA A 133 -10.48 18.57 -13.18
CA ALA A 133 -10.61 18.77 -14.61
C ALA A 133 -12.06 18.59 -15.08
N PHE A 134 -12.78 17.63 -14.52
CA PHE A 134 -14.19 17.41 -14.81
C PHE A 134 -15.05 18.61 -14.39
N ARG A 135 -14.90 19.07 -13.14
CA ARG A 135 -15.63 20.27 -12.64
C ARG A 135 -15.32 21.53 -13.45
N ALA A 136 -14.06 21.71 -13.88
CA ALA A 136 -13.69 22.84 -14.72
C ALA A 136 -14.39 22.78 -16.09
N SER A 137 -14.52 21.58 -16.68
CA SER A 137 -15.22 21.40 -17.96
C SER A 137 -16.73 21.66 -17.85
N GLU A 138 -17.36 21.23 -16.75
CA GLU A 138 -18.78 21.52 -16.49
C GLU A 138 -19.03 23.01 -16.31
N ALA A 139 -18.19 23.73 -15.56
CA ALA A 139 -18.29 25.17 -15.36
C ALA A 139 -18.13 25.97 -16.67
N LEU A 140 -17.28 25.47 -17.59
CA LEU A 140 -17.12 26.06 -18.91
C LEU A 140 -18.37 25.83 -19.79
N ALA A 141 -18.92 24.60 -19.76
CA ALA A 141 -20.15 24.28 -20.50
C ALA A 141 -21.33 25.14 -20.06
N GLU A 142 -21.52 25.34 -18.75
CA GLU A 142 -22.57 26.19 -18.19
C GLU A 142 -22.40 27.68 -18.59
N LYS A 143 -21.16 28.19 -18.63
CA LYS A 143 -20.88 29.57 -19.10
C LYS A 143 -21.19 29.76 -20.57
N VAL A 144 -20.98 28.73 -21.39
CA VAL A 144 -21.29 28.79 -22.82
C VAL A 144 -22.81 28.80 -23.02
N ASP A 145 -23.54 27.97 -22.29
CA ASP A 145 -24.99 27.88 -22.38
C ASP A 145 -25.71 29.20 -21.93
N ARG A 146 -25.22 29.84 -20.87
CA ARG A 146 -25.72 31.16 -20.42
C ARG A 146 -25.47 32.32 -21.39
N ARG A 147 -24.60 32.14 -22.39
CA ARG A 147 -24.29 33.17 -23.39
C ARG A 147 -25.08 33.01 -24.69
N ARG A 148 -25.82 31.94 -24.82
CA ARG A 148 -26.76 31.68 -25.92
C ARG A 148 -28.17 32.09 -25.54
#